data_befee1de27e20fa484531c6be7025142
#
_entry.id   befee1de27e20fa484531c6be7025142
#
_cell.length_a   1.000
_cell.length_b   1.000
_cell.length_c   1.000
_cell.angle_alpha   90.00
_cell.angle_beta   90.00
_cell.angle_gamma   90.00
#
_symmetry.space_group_name_H-M   'P 1'
#
loop_
_entity.id
_entity.type
_entity.pdbx_description
1 polymer ?
#
loop_
_entity_poly.entity_id
_entity_poly.type
_entity_poly.pdbx_seq_one_letter_code
_entity_poly.pdbx_strand_id
1 'polypeptide(L)'
;MMLKRNPLIVFKEEFDGTGVLFDPEKGSVLGLNTTGCFLWKNVEEASDMADLVGRLCDACTGVPADRVTSDVEKFLLQLQDNGFVSKE
;
A
#
# COMPACT_ATOMS: atom_id res chain seq x y z
N MET A 1 -12.45 -0.35 2.11
CA MET A 1 -12.03 -0.49 0.71
C MET A 1 -12.18 -1.93 0.27
N MET A 2 -12.54 -2.16 -0.97
CA MET A 2 -12.81 -3.52 -1.45
C MET A 2 -11.55 -4.29 -1.85
N LEU A 3 -10.44 -3.97 -1.21
CA LEU A 3 -9.17 -4.66 -1.41
C LEU A 3 -8.79 -5.41 -0.15
N LYS A 4 -8.33 -6.64 -0.33
CA LYS A 4 -7.79 -7.47 0.76
C LYS A 4 -6.34 -7.78 0.50
N ARG A 5 -5.55 -7.69 1.56
CA ARG A 5 -4.16 -8.16 1.50
C ARG A 5 -4.15 -9.68 1.43
N ASN A 6 -3.26 -10.22 0.60
CA ASN A 6 -3.03 -11.66 0.57
C ASN A 6 -2.40 -12.08 1.91
N PRO A 7 -3.06 -12.97 2.69
CA PRO A 7 -2.55 -13.34 4.01
C PRO A 7 -1.22 -14.11 3.98
N LEU A 8 -0.83 -14.62 2.81
CA LEU A 8 0.45 -15.33 2.65
C LEU A 8 1.63 -14.38 2.49
N ILE A 9 1.37 -13.09 2.23
CA ILE A 9 2.44 -12.11 2.03
C ILE A 9 3.08 -11.77 3.37
N VAL A 10 4.40 -11.84 3.42
CA VAL A 10 5.18 -11.43 4.58
C VAL A 10 5.55 -9.96 4.44
N PHE A 11 5.19 -9.15 5.42
CA PHE A 11 5.57 -7.75 5.48
C PHE A 11 6.62 -7.57 6.57
N LYS A 12 7.74 -6.99 6.20
CA LYS A 12 8.79 -6.65 7.14
C LYS A 12 9.05 -5.15 7.05
N GLU A 13 8.85 -4.46 8.17
CA GLU A 13 9.13 -3.03 8.28
C GLU A 13 10.50 -2.82 8.94
N GLU A 14 11.32 -1.95 8.32
CA GLU A 14 12.59 -1.55 8.90
C GLU A 14 12.36 -0.36 9.83
N PHE A 15 13.30 -0.11 10.74
CA PHE A 15 13.11 0.94 11.73
C PHE A 15 13.22 2.36 11.15
N ASP A 16 13.69 2.51 9.91
CA ASP A 16 13.69 3.80 9.20
C ASP A 16 12.35 4.11 8.52
N GLY A 17 11.34 3.23 8.66
CA GLY A 17 10.03 3.41 8.07
C GLY A 17 9.85 2.80 6.70
N THR A 18 10.92 2.27 6.08
CA THR A 18 10.79 1.51 4.83
C THR A 18 10.43 0.06 5.13
N GLY A 19 10.14 -0.72 4.12
CA GLY A 19 9.77 -2.11 4.31
C GLY A 19 9.88 -2.94 3.06
N VAL A 20 9.55 -4.22 3.20
CA VAL A 20 9.60 -5.19 2.12
C VAL A 20 8.37 -6.09 2.21
N LEU A 21 7.74 -6.34 1.07
CA LEU A 21 6.73 -7.38 0.90
C LEU A 21 7.36 -8.57 0.21
N PHE A 22 7.09 -9.76 0.72
CA PHE A 22 7.62 -11.00 0.18
C PHE A 22 6.51 -12.01 -0.02
N ASP A 23 6.43 -12.59 -1.23
CA ASP A 23 5.50 -13.68 -1.55
C ASP A 23 6.29 -14.99 -1.54
N PRO A 24 6.11 -15.84 -0.51
CA PRO A 24 6.88 -17.08 -0.42
C PRO A 24 6.49 -18.11 -1.47
N GLU A 25 5.30 -18.03 -2.04
CA GLU A 25 4.88 -18.97 -3.10
C GLU A 25 5.53 -18.63 -4.43
N LYS A 26 5.63 -17.35 -4.76
CA LYS A 26 6.20 -16.90 -6.04
C LYS A 26 7.66 -16.52 -5.94
N GLY A 27 8.16 -16.30 -4.71
CA GLY A 27 9.50 -15.77 -4.51
C GLY A 27 9.62 -14.29 -4.87
N SER A 28 8.51 -13.60 -5.05
CA SER A 28 8.49 -12.17 -5.43
C SER A 28 8.80 -11.28 -4.23
N VAL A 29 9.57 -10.23 -4.46
CA VAL A 29 9.92 -9.25 -3.43
C VAL A 29 9.59 -7.86 -3.96
N LEU A 30 8.97 -7.03 -3.13
CA LEU A 30 8.68 -5.63 -3.46
C LEU A 30 9.15 -4.74 -2.31
N GLY A 31 10.10 -3.84 -2.61
CA GLY A 31 10.55 -2.84 -1.64
C GLY A 31 9.54 -1.72 -1.50
N LEU A 32 9.29 -1.28 -0.27
CA LEU A 32 8.37 -0.19 0.04
C LEU A 32 9.12 0.97 0.68
N ASN A 33 8.86 2.18 0.18
CA ASN A 33 9.28 3.38 0.89
C ASN A 33 8.31 3.65 2.05
N THR A 34 8.52 4.73 2.79
CA THR A 34 7.67 5.08 3.95
C THR A 34 6.20 5.23 3.57
N THR A 35 5.93 5.83 2.41
CA THR A 35 4.57 5.99 1.89
C THR A 35 3.95 4.63 1.56
N GLY A 36 4.71 3.75 0.91
CA GLY A 36 4.24 2.40 0.59
C GLY A 36 3.91 1.58 1.82
N CYS A 37 4.74 1.68 2.86
CA CYS A 37 4.47 1.00 4.13
C CYS A 37 3.17 1.51 4.76
N PHE A 38 2.97 2.83 4.76
CA PHE A 38 1.73 3.43 5.28
C PHE A 38 0.51 2.91 4.53
N LEU A 39 0.57 2.90 3.21
CA LEU A 39 -0.54 2.43 2.37
C LEU A 39 -0.82 0.94 2.59
N TRP A 40 0.21 0.13 2.68
CA TRP A 40 0.04 -1.29 2.95
C TRP A 40 -0.68 -1.55 4.27
N LYS A 41 -0.30 -0.82 5.32
CA LYS A 41 -0.91 -0.97 6.64
C LYS A 41 -2.37 -0.53 6.67
N ASN A 42 -2.75 0.43 5.82
CA ASN A 42 -4.08 1.05 5.86
C ASN A 42 -5.04 0.55 4.77
N VAL A 43 -4.56 -0.22 3.79
CA VAL A 43 -5.37 -0.56 2.61
C VAL A 43 -6.63 -1.36 2.96
N GLU A 44 -6.59 -2.23 3.97
CA GLU A 44 -7.77 -2.99 4.37
C GLU A 44 -8.72 -2.20 5.26
N GLU A 45 -8.19 -1.27 6.05
CA GLU A 45 -8.97 -0.48 6.99
C GLU A 45 -9.69 0.68 6.31
N ALA A 46 -9.15 1.19 5.21
CA ALA A 46 -9.78 2.28 4.47
C ALA A 46 -11.10 1.82 3.85
N SER A 47 -12.14 2.64 3.96
CA SER A 47 -13.45 2.31 3.42
C SER A 47 -13.50 2.41 1.90
N ASP A 48 -12.73 3.33 1.31
CA ASP A 48 -12.63 3.51 -0.14
C ASP A 48 -11.33 4.25 -0.48
N MET A 49 -11.15 4.54 -1.78
CA MET A 49 -9.97 5.27 -2.26
C MET A 49 -9.86 6.65 -1.62
N ALA A 50 -10.98 7.36 -1.50
CA ALA A 50 -10.98 8.70 -0.92
C ALA A 50 -10.55 8.66 0.55
N ASP A 51 -10.99 7.67 1.31
CA ASP A 51 -10.56 7.47 2.70
C ASP A 51 -9.06 7.18 2.79
N LEU A 52 -8.55 6.30 1.93
CA LEU A 52 -7.13 5.96 1.91
C LEU A 52 -6.28 7.19 1.57
N VAL A 53 -6.67 7.95 0.55
CA VAL A 53 -5.99 9.19 0.16
C VAL A 53 -6.05 10.20 1.30
N GLY A 54 -7.19 10.34 1.97
CA GLY A 54 -7.35 11.24 3.11
C GLY A 54 -6.42 10.89 4.26
N ARG A 55 -6.31 9.60 4.58
CA ARG A 55 -5.39 9.13 5.63
C ARG A 55 -3.94 9.47 5.30
N LEU A 56 -3.56 9.30 4.03
CA LEU A 56 -2.20 9.61 3.60
C LEU A 56 -1.95 11.12 3.61
N CYS A 57 -2.91 11.94 3.19
CA CYS A 57 -2.80 13.40 3.22
C CYS A 57 -2.65 13.92 4.66
N ASP A 58 -3.34 13.30 5.62
CA ASP A 58 -3.21 13.66 7.03
C ASP A 58 -1.81 13.32 7.58
N ALA A 59 -1.22 12.25 7.07
CA ALA A 59 0.13 11.82 7.51
C ALA A 59 1.24 12.59 6.80
N CYS A 60 0.99 13.08 5.59
CA CYS A 60 1.98 13.78 4.76
C CYS A 60 1.48 15.19 4.45
N THR A 61 2.20 16.21 4.90
CA THR A 61 1.85 17.60 4.63
C THR A 61 2.63 18.13 3.43
N GLY A 62 2.03 19.11 2.72
CA GLY A 62 2.71 19.80 1.63
C GLY A 62 2.69 19.13 0.27
N VAL A 63 1.96 18.00 0.12
CA VAL A 63 1.81 17.32 -1.17
C VAL A 63 0.41 17.58 -1.72
N PRO A 64 0.27 18.00 -3.00
CA PRO A 64 -1.05 18.20 -3.59
C PRO A 64 -1.88 16.90 -3.60
N ALA A 65 -3.18 17.02 -3.28
CA ALA A 65 -4.07 15.85 -3.21
C ALA A 65 -4.15 15.09 -4.54
N ASP A 66 -4.12 15.79 -5.67
CA ASP A 66 -4.17 15.17 -6.99
C ASP A 66 -2.98 14.23 -7.21
N ARG A 67 -1.80 14.67 -6.79
CA ARG A 67 -0.59 13.86 -6.91
C ARG A 67 -0.65 12.65 -5.99
N VAL A 68 -1.13 12.84 -4.77
CA VAL A 68 -1.30 11.74 -3.81
C VAL A 68 -2.25 10.69 -4.38
N THR A 69 -3.39 11.11 -4.93
CA THR A 69 -4.36 10.19 -5.52
C THR A 69 -3.75 9.39 -6.65
N SER A 70 -3.02 10.04 -7.56
CA SER A 70 -2.36 9.36 -8.67
C SER A 70 -1.33 8.33 -8.19
N ASP A 71 -0.51 8.70 -7.20
CA ASP A 71 0.51 7.81 -6.65
C ASP A 71 -0.12 6.60 -5.94
N VAL A 72 -1.21 6.82 -5.19
CA VAL A 72 -1.94 5.74 -4.53
C VAL A 72 -2.54 4.78 -5.54
N GLU A 73 -3.15 5.30 -6.61
CA GLU A 73 -3.73 4.45 -7.66
C GLU A 73 -2.67 3.58 -8.32
N LYS A 74 -1.53 4.14 -8.68
CA LYS A 74 -0.43 3.39 -9.29
C LYS A 74 0.10 2.32 -8.36
N PHE A 75 0.25 2.64 -7.08
CA PHE A 75 0.74 1.70 -6.08
C PHE A 75 -0.24 0.53 -5.91
N LEU A 76 -1.53 0.81 -5.81
CA LEU A 76 -2.55 -0.23 -5.67
C LEU A 76 -2.60 -1.14 -6.89
N LEU A 77 -2.46 -0.59 -8.11
CA LEU A 77 -2.40 -1.39 -9.33
C LEU A 77 -1.18 -2.30 -9.30
N GLN A 78 -0.03 -1.79 -8.86
CA GLN A 78 1.18 -2.60 -8.74
C GLN A 78 0.98 -3.75 -7.76
N LEU A 79 0.33 -3.50 -6.62
CA LEU A 79 0.04 -4.55 -5.64
C LEU A 79 -0.91 -5.60 -6.22
N GLN A 80 -1.94 -5.18 -6.96
CA GLN A 80 -2.89 -6.10 -7.59
C GLN A 80 -2.21 -6.95 -8.66
N ASP A 81 -1.40 -6.32 -9.52
CA ASP A 81 -0.70 -7.02 -10.60
C ASP A 81 0.26 -8.08 -10.08
N ASN A 82 0.83 -7.86 -8.92
CA ASN A 82 1.77 -8.80 -8.28
C ASN A 82 1.09 -9.80 -7.34
N GLY A 83 -0.22 -9.72 -7.18
CA GLY A 83 -0.95 -10.64 -6.32
C GLY A 83 -0.81 -10.38 -4.82
N PHE A 84 -0.32 -9.21 -4.44
CA PHE A 84 -0.20 -8.84 -3.02
C PHE A 84 -1.53 -8.43 -2.41
N VAL A 85 -2.44 -7.88 -3.22
CA VAL A 85 -3.82 -7.58 -2.81
C VAL A 85 -4.77 -8.09 -3.88
N SER A 86 -6.02 -8.31 -3.48
CA SER A 86 -7.08 -8.73 -4.39
C SER A 86 -8.34 -7.92 -4.13
N LYS A 87 -9.17 -7.78 -5.16
CA LYS A 87 -10.51 -7.20 -5.00
C LYS A 87 -11.45 -8.26 -4.45
N GLU A 88 -12.30 -7.81 -3.57
CA GLU A 88 -13.42 -8.64 -3.10
C GLU A 88 -14.60 -8.58 -4.04
#